data_7bce5944e9b033c34ad653c660ce9588
#
_entry.id   7bce5944e9b033c34ad653c660ce9588
#
_cell.length_a   1.000
_cell.length_b   1.000
_cell.length_c   1.000
_cell.angle_alpha   90.00
_cell.angle_beta   90.00
_cell.angle_gamma   90.00
#
_symmetry.space_group_name_H-M   'P 1'
#
loop_
_entity.id
_entity.type
_entity.pdbx_description
1 polymer ?
#
loop_
_entity_poly.entity_id
_entity_poly.type
_entity_poly.pdbx_seq_one_letter_code
_entity_poly.pdbx_strand_id
1 'polypeptide(L)'
;VTVMDLPQQLAMLKQNIAGKPGCDRIDTYPGNLLDPGTGIPGGFDVVWMSQFLDCFSEEQVVSILQRVSATLKPGASVFIMETLWDRQKYDTASFDLAQTSVYFTAMANGNSKMFYSEDLFGMIRKSGLGVVEIIDGLGFGHSLIKCGK
;
A
#
# COMPACT_ATOMS: atom_id res chain seq x y z
N VAL A 1 3.52 9.80 13.93
CA VAL A 1 3.38 9.10 12.64
C VAL A 1 4.63 9.38 11.82
N THR A 2 5.22 8.34 11.21
CA THR A 2 6.34 8.52 10.28
C THR A 2 5.84 8.23 8.86
N VAL A 3 6.05 9.17 7.95
CA VAL A 3 5.73 9.02 6.52
C VAL A 3 7.00 8.68 5.77
N MET A 4 7.01 7.54 5.08
CA MET A 4 8.10 7.13 4.19
C MET A 4 7.68 7.34 2.74
N ASP A 5 8.47 8.09 1.99
CA ASP A 5 8.25 8.37 0.57
C ASP A 5 9.53 8.90 -0.08
N LEU A 6 9.48 9.17 -1.39
CA LEU A 6 10.56 9.82 -2.12
C LEU A 6 10.84 11.23 -1.56
N PRO A 7 12.09 11.71 -1.57
CA PRO A 7 12.45 13.01 -1.01
C PRO A 7 11.60 14.18 -1.50
N GLN A 8 11.24 14.18 -2.80
CA GLN A 8 10.41 15.24 -3.38
C GLN A 8 8.98 15.22 -2.83
N GLN A 9 8.39 14.04 -2.63
CA GLN A 9 7.05 13.88 -2.06
C GLN A 9 7.04 14.33 -0.59
N LEU A 10 8.08 14.00 0.16
CA LEU A 10 8.21 14.46 1.54
C LEU A 10 8.40 15.98 1.65
N ALA A 11 9.06 16.60 0.69
CA ALA A 11 9.16 18.06 0.63
C ALA A 11 7.78 18.70 0.40
N MET A 12 6.98 18.14 -0.52
CA MET A 12 5.60 18.58 -0.76
C MET A 12 4.71 18.34 0.47
N LEU A 13 4.83 17.17 1.12
CA LEU A 13 4.13 16.89 2.36
C LEU A 13 4.38 17.99 3.39
N LYS A 14 5.66 18.29 3.68
CA LYS A 14 6.04 19.33 4.66
C LYS A 14 5.44 20.69 4.34
N GLN A 15 5.41 21.09 3.08
CA GLN A 15 4.77 22.32 2.65
C GLN A 15 3.24 22.28 2.90
N ASN A 16 2.60 21.17 2.55
CA ASN A 16 1.16 21.03 2.65
C ASN A 16 0.63 20.96 4.09
N ILE A 17 1.43 20.44 5.05
CA ILE A 17 1.04 20.34 6.46
C ILE A 17 1.53 21.51 7.31
N ALA A 18 2.36 22.40 6.79
CA ALA A 18 2.92 23.53 7.53
C ALA A 18 1.80 24.38 8.18
N GLY A 19 1.91 24.57 9.50
CA GLY A 19 0.94 25.33 10.27
C GLY A 19 -0.39 24.62 10.54
N LYS A 20 -0.59 23.38 10.08
CA LYS A 20 -1.80 22.62 10.39
C LYS A 20 -1.70 21.94 11.76
N PRO A 21 -2.81 21.78 12.48
CA PRO A 21 -2.82 21.07 13.75
C PRO A 21 -2.23 19.66 13.63
N GLY A 22 -1.28 19.33 14.50
CA GLY A 22 -0.64 18.01 14.54
C GLY A 22 0.51 17.81 13.56
N CYS A 23 0.95 18.83 12.82
CA CYS A 23 2.12 18.73 11.94
C CYS A 23 3.40 18.40 12.72
N ASP A 24 3.47 18.79 13.97
CA ASP A 24 4.55 18.48 14.92
C ASP A 24 4.65 16.97 15.28
N ARG A 25 3.63 16.19 14.99
CA ARG A 25 3.58 14.73 15.23
C ARG A 25 3.87 13.90 14.00
N ILE A 26 4.29 14.54 12.90
CA ILE A 26 4.58 13.87 11.63
C ILE A 26 6.08 13.93 11.36
N ASP A 27 6.72 12.78 11.44
CA ASP A 27 8.11 12.58 11.04
C ASP A 27 8.17 12.14 9.57
N THR A 28 9.33 12.29 8.94
CA THR A 28 9.55 11.87 7.56
C THR A 28 10.78 10.97 7.46
N TYR A 29 10.68 9.93 6.63
CA TYR A 29 11.78 9.03 6.31
C TYR A 29 11.94 8.96 4.79
N PRO A 30 12.99 9.56 4.20
CA PRO A 30 13.18 9.53 2.76
C PRO A 30 13.70 8.16 2.31
N GLY A 31 13.10 7.60 1.26
CA GLY A 31 13.54 6.34 0.70
C GLY A 31 12.86 6.00 -0.62
N ASN A 32 13.59 5.34 -1.50
CA ASN A 32 13.03 4.78 -2.73
C ASN A 32 12.74 3.28 -2.52
N LEU A 33 11.47 2.92 -2.41
CA LEU A 33 11.08 1.52 -2.18
C LEU A 33 11.33 0.60 -3.39
N LEU A 34 11.61 1.16 -4.58
CA LEU A 34 12.06 0.39 -5.74
C LEU A 34 13.53 -0.05 -5.62
N ASP A 35 14.29 0.60 -4.75
CA ASP A 35 15.64 0.15 -4.43
C ASP A 35 15.59 -0.88 -3.29
N PRO A 36 15.92 -2.17 -3.55
CA PRO A 36 15.91 -3.21 -2.52
C PRO A 36 16.87 -2.94 -1.35
N GLY A 37 17.90 -2.11 -1.56
CA GLY A 37 18.85 -1.68 -0.54
C GLY A 37 18.31 -0.60 0.41
N THR A 38 17.20 0.04 0.06
CA THR A 38 16.57 1.05 0.92
C THR A 38 16.02 0.39 2.20
N GLY A 39 16.54 0.77 3.35
CA GLY A 39 16.04 0.30 4.65
C GLY A 39 14.63 0.82 4.93
N ILE A 40 13.80 -0.01 5.55
CA ILE A 40 12.48 0.41 6.06
C ILE A 40 12.63 0.59 7.57
N PRO A 41 12.21 1.74 8.14
CA PRO A 41 12.29 1.94 9.58
C PRO A 41 11.37 0.97 10.31
N GLY A 42 11.84 0.44 11.43
CA GLY A 42 11.10 -0.52 12.24
C GLY A 42 10.60 0.08 13.57
N GLY A 43 10.02 -0.81 14.40
CA GLY A 43 9.57 -0.43 15.74
C GLY A 43 8.18 0.15 15.83
N PHE A 44 7.41 0.11 14.76
CA PHE A 44 6.03 0.58 14.71
C PHE A 44 5.04 -0.52 15.13
N ASP A 45 3.90 -0.11 15.68
CA ASP A 45 2.76 -0.98 15.99
C ASP A 45 1.90 -1.24 14.76
N VAL A 46 1.90 -0.28 13.85
CA VAL A 46 1.09 -0.31 12.62
C VAL A 46 1.91 0.21 11.45
N VAL A 47 1.84 -0.51 10.34
CA VAL A 47 2.24 -0.03 9.01
C VAL A 47 0.98 0.15 8.18
N TRP A 48 0.82 1.30 7.53
CA TRP A 48 -0.33 1.64 6.71
C TRP A 48 0.07 1.91 5.28
N MET A 49 -0.56 1.22 4.34
CA MET A 49 -0.41 1.40 2.90
C MET A 49 -1.80 1.60 2.29
N SER A 50 -2.00 2.70 1.56
CA SER A 50 -3.30 3.02 0.98
C SER A 50 -3.13 3.53 -0.43
N GLN A 51 -3.77 2.86 -1.39
CA GLN A 51 -3.69 3.17 -2.82
C GLN A 51 -2.21 3.32 -3.23
N PHE A 52 -1.44 2.30 -2.92
CA PHE A 52 0.01 2.36 -3.00
C PHE A 52 0.60 1.16 -3.74
N LEU A 53 0.19 -0.05 -3.38
CA LEU A 53 0.76 -1.28 -3.94
C LEU A 53 0.36 -1.49 -5.41
N ASP A 54 -0.78 -0.97 -5.81
CA ASP A 54 -1.28 -0.99 -7.19
C ASP A 54 -0.37 -0.27 -8.20
N CYS A 55 0.61 0.52 -7.73
CA CYS A 55 1.60 1.19 -8.56
C CYS A 55 2.82 0.33 -8.92
N PHE A 56 2.95 -0.88 -8.40
CA PHE A 56 4.15 -1.71 -8.50
C PHE A 56 3.88 -3.05 -9.19
N SER A 57 4.95 -3.65 -9.76
CA SER A 57 4.88 -5.04 -10.24
C SER A 57 4.73 -6.02 -9.08
N GLU A 58 4.27 -7.25 -9.37
CA GLU A 58 4.09 -8.28 -8.34
C GLU A 58 5.37 -8.58 -7.56
N GLU A 59 6.52 -8.64 -8.27
CA GLU A 59 7.83 -8.85 -7.65
C GLU A 59 8.22 -7.69 -6.73
N GLN A 60 7.92 -6.46 -7.16
CA GLN A 60 8.17 -5.26 -6.35
C GLN A 60 7.29 -5.23 -5.11
N VAL A 61 6.00 -5.57 -5.24
CA VAL A 61 5.07 -5.70 -4.11
C VAL A 61 5.58 -6.72 -3.10
N VAL A 62 5.96 -7.92 -3.55
CA VAL A 62 6.52 -8.96 -2.68
C VAL A 62 7.79 -8.46 -1.98
N SER A 63 8.70 -7.82 -2.71
CA SER A 63 9.94 -7.25 -2.14
C SER A 63 9.66 -6.20 -1.07
N ILE A 64 8.72 -5.28 -1.32
CA ILE A 64 8.33 -4.24 -0.35
C ILE A 64 7.74 -4.90 0.90
N LEU A 65 6.78 -5.80 0.74
CA LEU A 65 6.11 -6.47 1.85
C LEU A 65 7.05 -7.36 2.66
N GLN A 66 8.03 -8.03 2.03
CA GLN A 66 9.06 -8.81 2.73
C GLN A 66 9.92 -7.91 3.64
N ARG A 67 10.35 -6.76 3.11
CA ARG A 67 11.14 -5.79 3.90
C ARG A 67 10.32 -5.20 5.04
N VAL A 68 9.04 -4.89 4.81
CA VAL A 68 8.12 -4.47 5.88
C VAL A 68 7.97 -5.59 6.92
N SER A 69 7.67 -6.81 6.48
CA SER A 69 7.56 -7.97 7.36
C SER A 69 8.80 -8.13 8.26
N ALA A 70 10.00 -7.94 7.72
CA ALA A 70 11.25 -8.06 8.47
C ALA A 70 11.38 -7.04 9.62
N THR A 71 10.75 -5.86 9.50
CA THR A 71 10.81 -4.78 10.50
C THR A 71 9.70 -4.80 11.54
N LEU A 72 8.69 -5.67 11.37
CA LEU A 72 7.55 -5.76 12.29
C LEU A 72 7.99 -6.33 13.65
N LYS A 73 7.56 -5.65 14.70
CA LYS A 73 7.66 -6.20 16.06
C LYS A 73 6.52 -7.21 16.35
N PRO A 74 6.65 -8.06 17.37
CA PRO A 74 5.57 -8.97 17.76
C PRO A 74 4.26 -8.21 18.02
N GLY A 75 3.16 -8.67 17.45
CA GLY A 75 1.83 -8.06 17.58
C GLY A 75 1.57 -6.85 16.71
N ALA A 76 2.54 -6.38 15.92
CA ALA A 76 2.31 -5.32 14.96
C ALA A 76 1.42 -5.80 13.79
N SER A 77 0.70 -4.86 13.19
CA SER A 77 -0.18 -5.12 12.05
C SER A 77 0.19 -4.29 10.83
N VAL A 78 0.01 -4.86 9.65
CA VAL A 78 0.05 -4.13 8.38
C VAL A 78 -1.36 -3.97 7.87
N PHE A 79 -1.74 -2.75 7.54
CA PHE A 79 -3.02 -2.44 6.89
C PHE A 79 -2.76 -2.03 5.45
N ILE A 80 -3.42 -2.71 4.53
CA ILE A 80 -3.36 -2.46 3.09
C ILE A 80 -4.77 -2.08 2.65
N MET A 81 -4.93 -0.87 2.10
CA MET A 81 -6.20 -0.40 1.57
C MET A 81 -6.07 -0.20 0.06
N GLU A 82 -6.77 -1.04 -0.71
CA GLU A 82 -6.74 -1.03 -2.18
C GLU A 82 -8.15 -1.19 -2.76
N THR A 83 -8.31 -0.82 -4.02
CA THR A 83 -9.50 -1.18 -4.79
C THR A 83 -9.27 -2.55 -5.44
N LEU A 84 -10.04 -3.55 -5.01
CA LEU A 84 -10.01 -4.90 -5.57
C LEU A 84 -11.17 -5.06 -6.55
N TRP A 85 -10.88 -5.33 -7.83
CA TRP A 85 -11.93 -5.31 -8.86
C TRP A 85 -12.95 -6.43 -8.71
N ASP A 86 -12.57 -7.56 -8.10
CA ASP A 86 -13.45 -8.71 -7.85
C ASP A 86 -14.26 -8.62 -6.54
N ARG A 87 -14.02 -7.58 -5.73
CA ARG A 87 -14.69 -7.38 -4.43
C ARG A 87 -15.61 -6.16 -4.42
N GLN A 88 -16.12 -5.81 -5.59
CA GLN A 88 -17.03 -4.69 -5.75
C GLN A 88 -18.49 -5.13 -5.53
N LYS A 89 -19.32 -4.20 -5.04
CA LYS A 89 -20.76 -4.43 -4.84
C LYS A 89 -21.53 -4.62 -6.15
N TYR A 90 -21.05 -3.98 -7.22
CA TYR A 90 -21.73 -3.93 -8.52
C TYR A 90 -20.79 -4.40 -9.62
N ASP A 91 -21.29 -5.19 -10.56
CA ASP A 91 -20.54 -5.69 -11.72
C ASP A 91 -19.98 -4.57 -12.57
N THR A 92 -20.72 -3.47 -12.70
CA THR A 92 -20.25 -2.26 -13.40
C THR A 92 -18.99 -1.67 -12.77
N ALA A 93 -18.91 -1.64 -11.44
CA ALA A 93 -17.72 -1.15 -10.75
C ALA A 93 -16.53 -2.09 -10.96
N SER A 94 -16.74 -3.41 -10.94
CA SER A 94 -15.71 -4.41 -11.28
C SER A 94 -15.19 -4.21 -12.69
N PHE A 95 -16.10 -4.02 -13.65
CA PHE A 95 -15.74 -3.76 -15.05
C PHE A 95 -14.94 -2.46 -15.19
N ASP A 96 -15.39 -1.37 -14.59
CA ASP A 96 -14.71 -0.07 -14.65
C ASP A 96 -13.29 -0.13 -14.08
N LEU A 97 -13.10 -0.83 -12.95
CA LEU A 97 -11.77 -1.03 -12.36
C LEU A 97 -10.86 -1.87 -13.26
N ALA A 98 -11.39 -2.91 -13.91
CA ALA A 98 -10.64 -3.71 -14.86
C ALA A 98 -10.19 -2.87 -16.07
N GLN A 99 -11.07 -2.01 -16.62
CA GLN A 99 -10.73 -1.09 -17.71
C GLN A 99 -9.73 0.00 -17.25
N THR A 100 -9.89 0.51 -16.04
CA THR A 100 -8.97 1.47 -15.44
C THR A 100 -7.55 0.87 -15.33
N SER A 101 -7.42 -0.43 -15.03
CA SER A 101 -6.13 -1.12 -15.02
C SER A 101 -5.41 -1.05 -16.37
N VAL A 102 -6.15 -1.25 -17.47
CA VAL A 102 -5.58 -1.13 -18.84
C VAL A 102 -5.06 0.29 -19.09
N TYR A 103 -5.85 1.31 -18.71
CA TYR A 103 -5.44 2.70 -18.82
C TYR A 103 -4.17 3.00 -18.01
N PHE A 104 -4.13 2.62 -16.73
CA PHE A 104 -2.96 2.87 -15.87
C PHE A 104 -1.72 2.12 -16.36
N THR A 105 -1.85 0.87 -16.77
CA THR A 105 -0.73 0.10 -17.33
C THR A 105 -0.18 0.78 -18.59
N ALA A 106 -1.05 1.27 -19.49
CA ALA A 106 -0.63 1.88 -20.73
C ALA A 106 -0.07 3.30 -20.58
N MET A 107 -0.62 4.10 -19.67
CA MET A 107 -0.36 5.55 -19.58
C MET A 107 0.52 5.95 -18.42
N ALA A 108 0.68 5.11 -17.38
CA ALA A 108 1.50 5.44 -16.21
C ALA A 108 2.91 4.85 -16.32
N ASN A 109 3.16 3.72 -15.67
CA ASN A 109 4.52 3.17 -15.53
C ASN A 109 4.68 1.75 -16.10
N GLY A 110 3.68 1.23 -16.77
CA GLY A 110 3.66 -0.14 -17.32
C GLY A 110 3.33 -1.24 -16.30
N ASN A 111 3.18 -0.91 -15.03
CA ASN A 111 2.97 -1.88 -13.94
C ASN A 111 1.69 -1.64 -13.15
N SER A 112 1.18 -0.40 -13.13
CA SER A 112 0.00 -0.04 -12.31
C SER A 112 -1.24 -0.79 -12.79
N LYS A 113 -1.89 -1.49 -11.86
CA LYS A 113 -3.15 -2.23 -12.12
C LYS A 113 -3.96 -2.38 -10.84
N MET A 114 -5.28 -2.41 -10.97
CA MET A 114 -6.15 -2.83 -9.87
C MET A 114 -5.99 -4.33 -9.65
N PHE A 115 -5.88 -4.77 -8.40
CA PHE A 115 -5.62 -6.17 -8.10
C PHE A 115 -6.88 -7.03 -8.15
N TYR A 116 -6.70 -8.28 -8.57
CA TYR A 116 -7.54 -9.39 -8.17
C TYR A 116 -7.20 -9.77 -6.73
N SER A 117 -8.20 -10.00 -5.88
CA SER A 117 -7.95 -10.19 -4.45
C SER A 117 -7.00 -11.35 -4.16
N GLU A 118 -7.18 -12.51 -4.83
CA GLU A 118 -6.32 -13.68 -4.60
C GLU A 118 -4.87 -13.47 -5.06
N ASP A 119 -4.64 -12.65 -6.10
CA ASP A 119 -3.28 -12.30 -6.52
C ASP A 119 -2.58 -11.50 -5.40
N LEU A 120 -3.25 -10.48 -4.86
CA LEU A 120 -2.72 -9.69 -3.76
C LEU A 120 -2.50 -10.54 -2.50
N PHE A 121 -3.46 -11.43 -2.15
CA PHE A 121 -3.30 -12.35 -1.02
C PHE A 121 -2.14 -13.34 -1.25
N GLY A 122 -1.93 -13.77 -2.48
CA GLY A 122 -0.76 -14.57 -2.87
C GLY A 122 0.56 -13.84 -2.62
N MET A 123 0.66 -12.56 -2.98
CA MET A 123 1.83 -11.71 -2.72
C MET A 123 2.05 -11.48 -1.22
N ILE A 124 0.98 -11.23 -0.46
CA ILE A 124 1.03 -11.11 1.00
C ILE A 124 1.60 -12.38 1.62
N ARG A 125 1.09 -13.56 1.25
CA ARG A 125 1.61 -14.85 1.74
C ARG A 125 3.08 -15.08 1.38
N LYS A 126 3.49 -14.76 0.15
CA LYS A 126 4.90 -14.86 -0.31
C LYS A 126 5.84 -13.94 0.47
N SER A 127 5.32 -12.87 1.07
CA SER A 127 6.10 -11.94 1.89
C SER A 127 6.30 -12.39 3.35
N GLY A 128 5.72 -13.52 3.75
CA GLY A 128 5.74 -14.01 5.13
C GLY A 128 4.71 -13.33 6.04
N LEU A 129 3.70 -12.69 5.45
CA LEU A 129 2.53 -12.14 6.13
C LEU A 129 1.31 -13.03 5.89
N GLY A 130 0.40 -13.04 6.86
CA GLY A 130 -0.93 -13.66 6.73
C GLY A 130 -2.04 -12.61 6.69
N VAL A 131 -3.08 -12.85 5.89
CA VAL A 131 -4.31 -12.06 5.95
C VAL A 131 -5.09 -12.47 7.20
N VAL A 132 -5.37 -11.50 8.08
CA VAL A 132 -6.09 -11.71 9.35
C VAL A 132 -7.55 -11.33 9.21
N GLU A 133 -7.84 -10.23 8.52
CA GLU A 133 -9.19 -9.66 8.39
C GLU A 133 -9.29 -8.87 7.10
N ILE A 134 -10.48 -8.86 6.50
CA ILE A 134 -10.80 -8.06 5.32
C ILE A 134 -12.10 -7.33 5.57
N ILE A 135 -12.12 -6.02 5.30
CA ILE A 135 -13.32 -5.18 5.37
C ILE A 135 -13.52 -4.56 4.00
N ASP A 136 -14.62 -4.93 3.34
CA ASP A 136 -14.96 -4.45 2.00
C ASP A 136 -15.92 -3.25 2.05
N GLY A 137 -16.05 -2.58 0.91
CA GLY A 137 -17.04 -1.53 0.68
C GLY A 137 -16.77 -0.23 1.42
N LEU A 138 -15.52 0.05 1.76
CA LEU A 138 -15.12 1.31 2.36
C LEU A 138 -15.14 2.43 1.32
N GLY A 139 -15.78 3.55 1.64
CA GLY A 139 -15.88 4.69 0.73
C GLY A 139 -16.45 4.30 -0.64
N PHE A 140 -15.69 4.50 -1.69
CA PHE A 140 -16.07 4.19 -3.07
C PHE A 140 -15.59 2.80 -3.54
N GLY A 141 -15.64 1.78 -2.67
CA GLY A 141 -15.34 0.39 -3.06
C GLY A 141 -13.91 -0.07 -2.72
N HIS A 142 -13.29 0.54 -1.73
CA HIS A 142 -12.01 0.05 -1.21
C HIS A 142 -12.21 -1.14 -0.29
N SER A 143 -11.22 -2.01 -0.28
CA SER A 143 -11.08 -3.08 0.71
C SER A 143 -9.90 -2.78 1.63
N LEU A 144 -10.10 -2.92 2.92
CA LEU A 144 -9.04 -2.83 3.93
C LEU A 144 -8.65 -4.24 4.36
N ILE A 145 -7.39 -4.57 4.15
CA ILE A 145 -6.81 -5.86 4.47
C ILE A 145 -5.88 -5.68 5.67
N LYS A 146 -6.20 -6.33 6.77
CA LYS A 146 -5.32 -6.42 7.94
C LYS A 146 -4.45 -7.66 7.82
N CYS A 147 -3.14 -7.45 7.92
CA CYS A 147 -2.14 -8.51 7.87
C CYS A 147 -1.32 -8.54 9.15
N GLY A 148 -0.81 -9.73 9.47
CA GLY A 148 0.10 -9.97 10.59
C GLY A 148 1.06 -11.13 10.29
N LYS A 149 2.01 -11.35 11.19
CA LYS A 149 2.87 -12.55 11.20
C LYS A 149 2.20 -13.68 11.92
#